data_9d5e30f33395a147c1002907f54cdfa6
#
_entry.id   9d5e30f33395a147c1002907f54cdfa6
#
_cell.length_a   1.000
_cell.length_b   1.000
_cell.length_c   1.000
_cell.angle_alpha   90.00
_cell.angle_beta   90.00
_cell.angle_gamma   90.00
#
_symmetry.space_group_name_H-M   'P 1'
#
loop_
_entity.id
_entity.type
_entity.pdbx_description
1 polymer ?
#
loop_
_entity_poly.entity_id
_entity_poly.type
_entity_poly.pdbx_seq_one_letter_code
_entity_poly.pdbx_strand_id
1 'polypeptide(L)'
;DEIDPILKKLGGGARDLEIRTIEDSPIGTFLVVHLIYDVRDAMGANAINTACERLAPRVEEITGGRVHLRILSNLADRRLARAHCTIPVKELAVGCRDGSETRPYTGEQVRDGILAAWAFAAADPYRAATHNKGIMNGVDAVVIATGNDWRAIEAGAHAYAARTGRYTSLSIWGRDADGNLTGFLEMPMAVGIVGGATKVHPAAQAAIKLMGVKTASELAEIIVSVGLAQNLAALRALATEGIQRGHMSLHARQVAIAAGATGDMIEKVAAQMVMEKLVRIDRAEQILKTMQT
;
A
#
# COMPACT_ATOMS: atom_id res chain seq x y z
N ASP A 1 -13.71 24.44 18.45
CA ASP A 1 -14.28 25.37 17.48
C ASP A 1 -13.42 26.61 17.23
N GLU A 2 -12.74 27.13 18.22
CA GLU A 2 -11.86 28.31 18.12
C GLU A 2 -10.48 27.98 17.49
N ILE A 3 -10.07 26.73 17.51
CA ILE A 3 -8.74 26.30 17.10
C ILE A 3 -8.57 26.34 15.59
N ASP A 4 -9.57 25.89 14.83
CA ASP A 4 -9.55 25.85 13.36
C ASP A 4 -10.94 26.23 12.78
N PRO A 5 -11.24 27.53 12.70
CA PRO A 5 -12.54 28.00 12.21
C PRO A 5 -12.75 27.69 10.72
N ILE A 6 -11.68 27.56 9.93
CA ILE A 6 -11.77 27.23 8.51
C ILE A 6 -12.22 25.79 8.34
N LEU A 7 -11.55 24.85 9.02
CA LEU A 7 -11.90 23.44 8.96
C LEU A 7 -13.33 23.20 9.47
N LYS A 8 -13.74 23.93 10.52
CA LYS A 8 -15.11 23.87 11.00
C LYS A 8 -16.14 24.30 9.96
N LYS A 9 -15.89 25.41 9.23
CA LYS A 9 -16.76 25.83 8.12
C LYS A 9 -16.90 24.77 7.03
N LEU A 10 -15.85 23.95 6.83
CA LEU A 10 -15.86 22.83 5.91
C LEU A 10 -16.50 21.56 6.50
N GLY A 11 -17.04 21.64 7.72
CA GLY A 11 -17.69 20.54 8.42
C GLY A 11 -16.70 19.57 9.08
N GLY A 12 -15.43 19.90 9.20
CA GLY A 12 -14.38 19.17 9.92
C GLY A 12 -14.24 19.59 11.39
N GLY A 13 -13.08 19.31 11.98
CA GLY A 13 -12.73 19.65 13.35
C GLY A 13 -12.85 18.49 14.34
N ALA A 14 -12.82 18.81 15.63
CA ALA A 14 -12.90 17.81 16.70
C ALA A 14 -14.22 17.04 16.67
N ARG A 15 -14.14 15.72 16.82
CA ARG A 15 -15.29 14.82 16.84
C ARG A 15 -15.49 14.19 18.21
N ASP A 16 -14.41 13.75 18.85
CA ASP A 16 -14.45 13.05 20.12
C ASP A 16 -13.12 13.19 20.88
N LEU A 17 -13.11 12.76 22.13
CA LEU A 17 -11.95 12.77 23.00
C LEU A 17 -11.95 11.48 23.81
N GLU A 18 -10.98 10.60 23.52
CA GLU A 18 -10.83 9.33 24.21
C GLU A 18 -9.65 9.38 25.20
N ILE A 19 -9.83 8.86 26.41
CA ILE A 19 -8.80 8.87 27.45
C ILE A 19 -8.41 7.41 27.75
N ARG A 20 -7.12 7.13 27.77
CA ARG A 20 -6.56 5.84 28.19
C ARG A 20 -5.53 6.04 29.28
N THR A 21 -5.54 5.18 30.28
CA THR A 21 -4.48 5.08 31.29
C THR A 21 -3.50 4.00 30.86
N ILE A 22 -2.22 4.32 30.82
CA ILE A 22 -1.14 3.37 30.59
C ILE A 22 -0.50 3.11 31.96
N GLU A 23 -0.70 1.91 32.50
CA GLU A 23 -0.23 1.53 33.82
C GLU A 23 1.17 0.90 33.81
N ASP A 24 1.43 0.07 32.78
CA ASP A 24 2.71 -0.61 32.59
C ASP A 24 3.59 0.14 31.59
N SER A 25 4.47 1.01 32.13
CA SER A 25 5.46 1.73 31.32
C SER A 25 6.77 1.94 32.08
N PRO A 26 7.89 2.14 31.37
CA PRO A 26 9.21 2.41 31.98
C PRO A 26 9.27 3.64 32.91
N ILE A 27 8.31 4.56 32.81
CA ILE A 27 8.27 5.81 33.59
C ILE A 27 7.10 5.85 34.58
N GLY A 28 6.39 4.72 34.77
CA GLY A 28 5.19 4.64 35.62
C GLY A 28 3.91 4.97 34.86
N THR A 29 2.82 5.20 35.59
CA THR A 29 1.49 5.43 35.05
C THR A 29 1.35 6.82 34.43
N PHE A 30 0.75 6.90 33.25
CA PHE A 30 0.40 8.17 32.60
C PHE A 30 -0.91 8.09 31.82
N LEU A 31 -1.47 9.26 31.51
CA LEU A 31 -2.67 9.40 30.68
C LEU A 31 -2.29 9.66 29.23
N VAL A 32 -3.04 9.06 28.32
CA VAL A 32 -3.06 9.38 26.89
C VAL A 32 -4.42 9.97 26.56
N VAL A 33 -4.44 11.18 26.06
CA VAL A 33 -5.64 11.88 25.59
C VAL A 33 -5.64 11.83 24.08
N HIS A 34 -6.56 11.07 23.47
CA HIS A 34 -6.75 10.98 22.05
C HIS A 34 -7.79 12.00 21.58
N LEU A 35 -7.35 12.97 20.81
CA LEU A 35 -8.23 13.88 20.11
C LEU A 35 -8.63 13.26 18.76
N ILE A 36 -9.89 12.88 18.61
CA ILE A 36 -10.45 12.41 17.33
C ILE A 36 -10.83 13.63 16.48
N TYR A 37 -10.13 13.78 15.35
CA TYR A 37 -10.17 15.01 14.59
C TYR A 37 -10.42 14.75 13.10
N ASP A 38 -11.47 15.34 12.55
CA ASP A 38 -11.84 15.23 11.14
C ASP A 38 -11.15 16.35 10.35
N VAL A 39 -10.19 15.97 9.52
CA VAL A 39 -9.37 16.89 8.73
C VAL A 39 -9.85 17.05 7.28
N ARG A 40 -10.99 16.46 6.94
CA ARG A 40 -11.59 16.51 5.61
C ARG A 40 -10.59 16.07 4.52
N ASP A 41 -10.38 16.91 3.52
CA ASP A 41 -9.54 16.62 2.36
C ASP A 41 -8.04 16.90 2.57
N ALA A 42 -7.65 17.29 3.80
CA ALA A 42 -6.25 17.42 4.17
C ALA A 42 -5.68 16.08 4.67
N MET A 43 -4.36 15.89 4.58
CA MET A 43 -3.66 14.79 5.29
C MET A 43 -3.81 14.99 6.80
N GLY A 44 -3.69 16.22 7.30
CA GLY A 44 -4.14 16.63 8.62
C GLY A 44 -3.05 16.83 9.67
N ALA A 45 -1.79 16.48 9.41
CA ALA A 45 -0.72 16.52 10.41
C ALA A 45 -0.61 17.86 11.14
N ASN A 46 -0.52 18.96 10.38
CA ASN A 46 -0.37 20.30 10.96
C ASN A 46 -1.62 20.73 11.75
N ALA A 47 -2.82 20.44 11.23
CA ALA A 47 -4.07 20.79 11.91
C ALA A 47 -4.20 20.06 13.25
N ILE A 48 -3.92 18.76 13.27
CA ILE A 48 -3.97 17.91 14.47
C ILE A 48 -2.92 18.35 15.49
N ASN A 49 -1.66 18.53 15.07
CA ASN A 49 -0.59 18.97 15.97
C ASN A 49 -0.90 20.32 16.59
N THR A 50 -1.36 21.30 15.80
CA THR A 50 -1.79 22.60 16.31
C THR A 50 -2.95 22.48 17.30
N ALA A 51 -3.92 21.61 17.03
CA ALA A 51 -5.03 21.35 17.93
C ALA A 51 -4.57 20.77 19.27
N CYS A 52 -3.64 19.78 19.22
CA CYS A 52 -3.06 19.16 20.42
C CYS A 52 -2.25 20.19 21.25
N GLU A 53 -1.45 21.04 20.58
CA GLU A 53 -0.67 22.08 21.27
C GLU A 53 -1.57 23.11 21.98
N ARG A 54 -2.65 23.54 21.33
CA ARG A 54 -3.60 24.48 21.91
C ARG A 54 -4.46 23.86 23.03
N LEU A 55 -4.70 22.55 22.97
CA LEU A 55 -5.45 21.83 24.01
C LEU A 55 -4.61 21.55 25.26
N ALA A 56 -3.29 21.43 25.13
CA ALA A 56 -2.39 21.01 26.20
C ALA A 56 -2.53 21.83 27.49
N PRO A 57 -2.53 23.18 27.48
CA PRO A 57 -2.69 23.96 28.72
C PRO A 57 -3.98 23.64 29.48
N ARG A 58 -5.08 23.39 28.74
CA ARG A 58 -6.35 23.03 29.34
C ARG A 58 -6.34 21.64 29.98
N VAL A 59 -5.64 20.69 29.35
CA VAL A 59 -5.44 19.36 29.93
C VAL A 59 -4.61 19.45 31.21
N GLU A 60 -3.54 20.24 31.24
CA GLU A 60 -2.73 20.47 32.44
C GLU A 60 -3.54 21.10 33.58
N GLU A 61 -4.35 22.11 33.29
CA GLU A 61 -5.23 22.76 34.25
C GLU A 61 -6.23 21.75 34.90
N ILE A 62 -6.83 20.88 34.09
CA ILE A 62 -7.82 19.92 34.57
C ILE A 62 -7.18 18.78 35.37
N THR A 63 -6.03 18.28 34.91
CA THR A 63 -5.41 17.07 35.49
C THR A 63 -4.41 17.38 36.60
N GLY A 64 -3.91 18.61 36.70
CA GLY A 64 -2.78 19.00 37.55
C GLY A 64 -1.45 18.38 37.11
N GLY A 65 -1.43 17.69 35.99
CA GLY A 65 -0.27 17.02 35.41
C GLY A 65 0.47 17.91 34.42
N ARG A 66 1.46 17.34 33.74
CA ARG A 66 2.24 17.97 32.68
C ARG A 66 2.06 17.25 31.34
N VAL A 67 1.76 17.97 30.27
CA VAL A 67 1.66 17.44 28.92
C VAL A 67 3.03 17.46 28.24
N HIS A 68 3.54 16.28 27.86
CA HIS A 68 4.83 16.16 27.19
C HIS A 68 4.70 16.11 25.67
N LEU A 69 3.86 15.19 25.12
CA LEU A 69 3.70 15.00 23.68
C LEU A 69 2.38 15.61 23.20
N ARG A 70 2.46 16.34 22.09
CA ARG A 70 1.35 17.06 21.44
C ARG A 70 1.46 16.83 19.96
N ILE A 71 1.23 15.57 19.54
CA ILE A 71 1.50 15.11 18.17
C ILE A 71 0.46 14.10 17.73
N LEU A 72 0.18 14.06 16.43
CA LEU A 72 -0.68 13.05 15.82
C LEU A 72 -0.14 11.62 15.99
N SER A 73 -1.00 10.63 15.82
CA SER A 73 -0.61 9.24 15.60
C SER A 73 -0.74 8.88 14.12
N ASN A 74 0.27 8.18 13.58
CA ASN A 74 0.19 7.62 12.23
C ASN A 74 -0.68 6.36 12.16
N LEU A 75 -1.00 5.72 13.30
CA LEU A 75 -2.05 4.71 13.37
C LEU A 75 -3.42 5.40 13.31
N ALA A 76 -3.79 5.83 12.12
CA ALA A 76 -5.06 6.53 11.86
C ALA A 76 -6.21 5.51 11.67
N ASP A 77 -6.46 4.66 12.66
CA ASP A 77 -7.41 3.56 12.64
C ASP A 77 -8.89 3.98 12.57
N ARG A 78 -9.15 5.28 12.70
CA ARG A 78 -10.47 5.90 12.47
C ARG A 78 -10.64 6.46 11.05
N ARG A 79 -9.57 6.43 10.24
CA ARG A 79 -9.55 6.90 8.85
C ARG A 79 -9.19 5.76 7.91
N LEU A 80 -10.11 4.81 7.79
CA LEU A 80 -9.93 3.59 7.03
C LEU A 80 -10.44 3.73 5.60
N ALA A 81 -9.70 3.17 4.64
CA ALA A 81 -10.16 2.92 3.29
C ALA A 81 -10.28 1.42 3.05
N ARG A 82 -11.24 1.04 2.20
CA ARG A 82 -11.59 -0.35 1.90
C ARG A 82 -11.68 -0.59 0.41
N ALA A 83 -11.22 -1.75 -0.01
CA ALA A 83 -11.47 -2.27 -1.36
C ALA A 83 -11.87 -3.73 -1.27
N HIS A 84 -12.76 -4.14 -2.16
CA HIS A 84 -13.14 -5.54 -2.32
C HIS A 84 -13.27 -5.89 -3.79
N CYS A 85 -13.10 -7.17 -4.10
CA CYS A 85 -13.33 -7.70 -5.44
C CYS A 85 -13.89 -9.12 -5.40
N THR A 86 -14.61 -9.48 -6.46
CA THR A 86 -15.00 -10.86 -6.75
C THR A 86 -14.55 -11.17 -8.17
N ILE A 87 -13.81 -12.27 -8.34
CA ILE A 87 -13.26 -12.68 -9.63
C ILE A 87 -13.83 -14.04 -9.99
N PRO A 88 -14.56 -14.15 -11.10
CA PRO A 88 -15.07 -15.43 -11.58
C PRO A 88 -13.94 -16.44 -11.75
N VAL A 89 -14.11 -17.64 -11.21
CA VAL A 89 -13.05 -18.66 -11.19
C VAL A 89 -12.51 -18.96 -12.60
N LYS A 90 -13.37 -18.94 -13.61
CA LYS A 90 -13.01 -19.14 -15.02
C LYS A 90 -12.00 -18.11 -15.56
N GLU A 91 -12.03 -16.87 -15.02
CA GLU A 91 -11.12 -15.79 -15.45
C GLU A 91 -9.73 -15.91 -14.81
N LEU A 92 -9.58 -16.79 -13.83
CA LEU A 92 -8.28 -17.05 -13.19
C LEU A 92 -7.43 -18.04 -13.97
N ALA A 93 -8.01 -18.81 -14.88
CA ALA A 93 -7.30 -19.82 -15.65
C ALA A 93 -6.11 -19.21 -16.42
N VAL A 94 -4.98 -19.90 -16.42
CA VAL A 94 -3.77 -19.50 -17.14
C VAL A 94 -3.51 -20.51 -18.24
N GLY A 95 -3.69 -20.08 -19.50
CA GLY A 95 -3.32 -20.88 -20.66
C GLY A 95 -1.80 -20.94 -20.88
N CYS A 96 -1.33 -21.96 -21.61
CA CYS A 96 0.04 -21.98 -22.13
C CYS A 96 0.21 -20.79 -23.08
N ARG A 97 0.99 -19.78 -22.68
CA ARG A 97 1.55 -18.80 -23.62
C ARG A 97 2.93 -19.34 -24.06
N ASP A 98 3.15 -19.42 -25.37
CA ASP A 98 4.46 -19.60 -26.01
C ASP A 98 5.10 -21.01 -25.92
N GLY A 99 4.33 -22.07 -26.13
CA GLY A 99 4.94 -23.42 -26.36
C GLY A 99 5.87 -23.92 -25.24
N SER A 100 5.88 -23.25 -24.07
CA SER A 100 6.64 -23.72 -22.92
C SER A 100 5.92 -24.90 -22.24
N GLU A 101 6.68 -25.88 -21.74
CA GLU A 101 6.21 -27.10 -21.08
C GLU A 101 5.40 -26.88 -19.76
N THR A 102 5.01 -25.64 -19.45
CA THR A 102 4.19 -25.33 -18.28
C THR A 102 2.76 -25.79 -18.53
N ARG A 103 2.30 -26.76 -17.76
CA ARG A 103 0.91 -27.23 -17.77
C ARG A 103 -0.02 -26.06 -17.52
N PRO A 104 -1.15 -25.93 -18.26
CA PRO A 104 -2.14 -24.92 -17.99
C PRO A 104 -2.72 -25.12 -16.59
N TYR A 105 -2.93 -24.02 -15.84
CA TYR A 105 -3.61 -24.05 -14.56
C TYR A 105 -5.11 -23.81 -14.77
N THR A 106 -5.96 -24.64 -14.19
CA THR A 106 -7.40 -24.35 -14.15
C THR A 106 -7.67 -23.17 -13.21
N GLY A 107 -8.82 -22.51 -13.38
CA GLY A 107 -9.20 -21.40 -12.51
C GLY A 107 -9.28 -21.81 -11.05
N GLU A 108 -9.76 -23.03 -10.75
CA GLU A 108 -9.82 -23.59 -9.41
C GLU A 108 -8.43 -23.80 -8.82
N GLN A 109 -7.48 -24.31 -9.58
CA GLN A 109 -6.10 -24.50 -9.14
C GLN A 109 -5.43 -23.15 -8.80
N VAL A 110 -5.67 -22.12 -9.62
CA VAL A 110 -5.15 -20.77 -9.36
C VAL A 110 -5.79 -20.17 -8.13
N ARG A 111 -7.12 -20.25 -8.01
CA ARG A 111 -7.85 -19.78 -6.81
C ARG A 111 -7.32 -20.45 -5.55
N ASP A 112 -7.25 -21.77 -5.53
CA ASP A 112 -6.84 -22.53 -4.35
C ASP A 112 -5.38 -22.27 -3.99
N GLY A 113 -4.51 -22.06 -4.98
CA GLY A 113 -3.14 -21.62 -4.79
C GLY A 113 -3.03 -20.21 -4.20
N ILE A 114 -3.88 -19.26 -4.63
CA ILE A 114 -3.98 -17.91 -4.06
C ILE A 114 -4.42 -17.99 -2.59
N LEU A 115 -5.45 -18.79 -2.30
CA LEU A 115 -5.95 -18.98 -0.94
C LEU A 115 -4.89 -19.60 -0.02
N ALA A 116 -4.15 -20.59 -0.49
CA ALA A 116 -3.05 -21.20 0.27
C ALA A 116 -1.92 -20.20 0.55
N ALA A 117 -1.52 -19.41 -0.46
CA ALA A 117 -0.49 -18.39 -0.31
C ALA A 117 -0.91 -17.25 0.66
N TRP A 118 -2.18 -16.86 0.64
CA TRP A 118 -2.74 -15.91 1.61
C TRP A 118 -2.83 -16.52 3.01
N ALA A 119 -3.34 -17.74 3.16
CA ALA A 119 -3.47 -18.42 4.45
C ALA A 119 -2.13 -18.53 5.17
N PHE A 120 -1.04 -18.76 4.42
CA PHE A 120 0.30 -18.73 4.96
C PHE A 120 0.65 -17.33 5.52
N ALA A 121 0.36 -16.25 4.80
CA ALA A 121 0.59 -14.89 5.30
C ALA A 121 -0.32 -14.53 6.49
N ALA A 122 -1.52 -15.05 6.56
CA ALA A 122 -2.40 -14.86 7.71
C ALA A 122 -1.91 -15.60 8.97
N ALA A 123 -1.20 -16.73 8.80
CA ALA A 123 -0.74 -17.59 9.88
C ALA A 123 0.68 -17.29 10.37
N ASP A 124 1.58 -16.80 9.52
CA ASP A 124 3.01 -16.65 9.79
C ASP A 124 3.48 -15.21 9.61
N PRO A 125 4.10 -14.58 10.64
CA PRO A 125 4.52 -13.19 10.58
C PRO A 125 5.68 -12.94 9.60
N TYR A 126 6.56 -13.92 9.34
CA TYR A 126 7.63 -13.78 8.34
C TYR A 126 7.04 -13.68 6.93
N ARG A 127 6.05 -14.53 6.64
CA ARG A 127 5.34 -14.46 5.36
C ARG A 127 4.48 -13.21 5.29
N ALA A 128 3.81 -12.81 6.37
CA ALA A 128 3.00 -11.60 6.44
C ALA A 128 3.82 -10.34 6.12
N ALA A 129 5.04 -10.22 6.62
CA ALA A 129 5.92 -9.08 6.34
C ALA A 129 6.18 -8.91 4.84
N THR A 130 6.50 -10.01 4.13
CA THR A 130 6.72 -9.98 2.68
C THR A 130 5.41 -9.76 1.91
N HIS A 131 4.31 -10.32 2.38
CA HIS A 131 2.98 -10.17 1.79
C HIS A 131 2.50 -8.72 1.86
N ASN A 132 2.58 -8.09 3.03
CA ASN A 132 2.16 -6.71 3.25
C ASN A 132 3.08 -5.72 2.51
N LYS A 133 4.39 -5.96 2.50
CA LYS A 133 5.33 -5.19 1.65
C LYS A 133 4.92 -5.25 0.18
N GLY A 134 4.42 -6.40 -0.29
CA GLY A 134 3.88 -6.55 -1.64
C GLY A 134 2.65 -5.68 -1.90
N ILE A 135 1.73 -5.55 -0.93
CA ILE A 135 0.59 -4.61 -0.99
C ILE A 135 1.10 -3.17 -1.07
N MET A 136 2.07 -2.81 -0.21
CA MET A 136 2.63 -1.46 -0.15
C MET A 136 3.34 -1.06 -1.43
N ASN A 137 3.88 -1.98 -2.24
CA ASN A 137 4.42 -1.64 -3.57
C ASN A 137 3.39 -0.91 -4.45
N GLY A 138 2.12 -1.29 -4.39
CA GLY A 138 1.05 -0.61 -5.12
C GLY A 138 0.58 0.67 -4.41
N VAL A 139 0.38 0.60 -3.10
CA VAL A 139 -0.06 1.73 -2.27
C VAL A 139 0.93 2.89 -2.37
N ASP A 140 2.21 2.65 -2.09
CA ASP A 140 3.24 3.68 -2.07
C ASP A 140 3.45 4.35 -3.42
N ALA A 141 3.34 3.60 -4.50
CA ALA A 141 3.46 4.16 -5.84
C ALA A 141 2.45 5.30 -6.08
N VAL A 142 1.19 5.13 -5.66
CA VAL A 142 0.15 6.16 -5.79
C VAL A 142 0.32 7.27 -4.75
N VAL A 143 0.66 6.92 -3.51
CA VAL A 143 0.91 7.88 -2.42
C VAL A 143 2.05 8.84 -2.79
N ILE A 144 3.16 8.32 -3.31
CA ILE A 144 4.31 9.11 -3.77
C ILE A 144 3.94 9.97 -4.98
N ALA A 145 3.27 9.37 -5.98
CA ALA A 145 2.86 10.10 -7.19
C ALA A 145 1.94 11.28 -6.88
N THR A 146 1.17 11.21 -5.80
CA THR A 146 0.24 12.28 -5.37
C THR A 146 0.83 13.24 -4.35
N GLY A 147 2.12 13.08 -4.01
CA GLY A 147 2.82 13.97 -3.07
C GLY A 147 2.38 13.81 -1.62
N ASN A 148 1.81 12.69 -1.26
CA ASN A 148 1.43 12.33 0.11
C ASN A 148 2.61 11.68 0.87
N ASP A 149 2.49 11.58 2.20
CA ASP A 149 3.53 11.03 3.07
C ASP A 149 3.44 9.48 3.11
N TRP A 150 4.21 8.82 2.25
CA TRP A 150 4.28 7.37 2.18
C TRP A 150 4.77 6.71 3.49
N ARG A 151 5.67 7.39 4.24
CA ARG A 151 6.19 6.84 5.50
C ARG A 151 5.11 6.82 6.58
N ALA A 152 4.25 7.82 6.63
CA ALA A 152 3.10 7.85 7.52
C ALA A 152 2.11 6.74 7.19
N ILE A 153 1.86 6.49 5.90
CA ILE A 153 0.97 5.42 5.42
C ILE A 153 1.56 4.04 5.75
N GLU A 154 2.84 3.81 5.49
CA GLU A 154 3.52 2.55 5.84
C GLU A 154 3.46 2.28 7.36
N ALA A 155 3.82 3.27 8.19
CA ALA A 155 3.76 3.14 9.64
C ALA A 155 2.35 2.78 10.12
N GLY A 156 1.32 3.46 9.60
CA GLY A 156 -0.07 3.18 9.91
C GLY A 156 -0.49 1.77 9.47
N ALA A 157 -0.13 1.35 8.27
CA ALA A 157 -0.45 0.04 7.72
C ALA A 157 0.15 -1.10 8.55
N HIS A 158 1.45 -1.03 8.87
CA HIS A 158 2.13 -2.05 9.65
C HIS A 158 1.64 -2.11 11.11
N ALA A 159 1.40 -0.95 11.73
CA ALA A 159 0.79 -0.91 13.06
C ALA A 159 -0.64 -1.52 13.04
N TYR A 160 -1.41 -1.24 12.00
CA TYR A 160 -2.75 -1.80 11.82
C TYR A 160 -2.73 -3.32 11.59
N ALA A 161 -1.74 -3.83 10.85
CA ALA A 161 -1.54 -5.27 10.67
C ALA A 161 -1.23 -6.01 11.98
N ALA A 162 -0.72 -5.30 13.00
CA ALA A 162 -0.39 -5.85 14.32
C ALA A 162 -1.44 -5.55 15.40
N ARG A 163 -2.57 -4.89 15.07
CA ARG A 163 -3.57 -4.39 16.04
C ARG A 163 -4.20 -5.46 16.94
N THR A 164 -4.19 -6.72 16.52
CA THR A 164 -4.71 -7.86 17.27
C THR A 164 -3.68 -8.53 18.19
N GLY A 165 -2.51 -7.90 18.37
CA GLY A 165 -1.41 -8.45 19.19
C GLY A 165 -0.44 -9.35 18.39
N ARG A 166 -0.75 -9.66 17.12
CA ARG A 166 0.14 -10.41 16.20
C ARG A 166 0.14 -9.75 14.83
N TYR A 167 1.33 -9.63 14.25
CA TYR A 167 1.47 -9.15 12.88
C TYR A 167 0.92 -10.17 11.88
N THR A 168 0.00 -9.77 11.02
CA THR A 168 -0.70 -10.64 10.08
C THR A 168 -0.94 -9.94 8.73
N SER A 169 -1.55 -10.66 7.78
CA SER A 169 -1.94 -10.11 6.48
C SER A 169 -2.92 -8.94 6.63
N LEU A 170 -2.70 -7.85 5.87
CA LEU A 170 -3.65 -6.75 5.70
C LEU A 170 -4.83 -7.12 4.81
N SER A 171 -4.61 -8.01 3.84
CA SER A 171 -5.66 -8.50 2.94
C SER A 171 -6.32 -9.77 3.46
N ILE A 172 -7.55 -10.00 3.02
CA ILE A 172 -8.31 -11.22 3.27
C ILE A 172 -8.74 -11.77 1.91
N TRP A 173 -8.44 -13.05 1.65
CA TRP A 173 -8.88 -13.75 0.46
C TRP A 173 -9.77 -14.92 0.83
N GLY A 174 -10.81 -15.15 0.03
CA GLY A 174 -11.80 -16.19 0.27
C GLY A 174 -12.44 -16.68 -1.03
N ARG A 175 -13.49 -17.47 -0.88
CA ARG A 175 -14.37 -17.86 -1.98
C ARG A 175 -15.83 -17.59 -1.59
N ASP A 176 -16.62 -17.19 -2.57
CA ASP A 176 -18.07 -17.08 -2.41
C ASP A 176 -18.78 -18.44 -2.57
N ALA A 177 -20.12 -18.42 -2.47
CA ALA A 177 -20.94 -19.62 -2.62
C ALA A 177 -20.86 -20.24 -4.02
N ASP A 178 -20.58 -19.44 -5.04
CA ASP A 178 -20.45 -19.87 -6.44
C ASP A 178 -19.03 -20.36 -6.77
N GLY A 179 -18.12 -20.33 -5.78
CA GLY A 179 -16.73 -20.75 -5.95
C GLY A 179 -15.80 -19.70 -6.55
N ASN A 180 -16.23 -18.45 -6.75
CA ASN A 180 -15.39 -17.37 -7.23
C ASN A 180 -14.39 -16.93 -6.16
N LEU A 181 -13.27 -16.34 -6.58
CA LEU A 181 -12.30 -15.76 -5.67
C LEU A 181 -12.80 -14.40 -5.16
N THR A 182 -12.82 -14.21 -3.85
CA THR A 182 -13.11 -12.92 -3.22
C THR A 182 -11.87 -12.35 -2.55
N GLY A 183 -11.67 -11.04 -2.66
CA GLY A 183 -10.58 -10.31 -2.02
C GLY A 183 -11.08 -9.06 -1.28
N PHE A 184 -10.48 -8.78 -0.13
CA PHE A 184 -10.77 -7.61 0.69
C PHE A 184 -9.47 -7.04 1.26
N LEU A 185 -9.36 -5.71 1.26
CA LEU A 185 -8.27 -4.98 1.90
C LEU A 185 -8.85 -3.78 2.65
N GLU A 186 -8.47 -3.65 3.91
CA GLU A 186 -8.78 -2.50 4.77
C GLU A 186 -7.50 -2.03 5.44
N MET A 187 -7.25 -0.72 5.41
CA MET A 187 -6.10 -0.13 6.08
C MET A 187 -6.29 1.36 6.37
N PRO A 188 -5.55 1.94 7.33
CA PRO A 188 -5.48 3.38 7.54
C PRO A 188 -4.96 4.09 6.30
N MET A 189 -5.64 5.18 5.90
CA MET A 189 -5.28 5.93 4.70
C MET A 189 -5.39 7.44 4.94
N ALA A 190 -4.45 7.97 5.70
CA ALA A 190 -4.38 9.39 6.03
C ALA A 190 -3.72 10.20 4.91
N VAL A 191 -4.39 10.28 3.76
CA VAL A 191 -3.95 11.07 2.59
C VAL A 191 -4.77 12.34 2.44
N GLY A 192 -4.26 13.29 1.65
CA GLY A 192 -4.97 14.52 1.33
C GLY A 192 -4.78 14.92 -0.13
N ILE A 193 -5.68 15.77 -0.61
CA ILE A 193 -5.63 16.37 -1.95
C ILE A 193 -5.45 17.89 -1.87
N VAL A 194 -5.44 18.46 -0.67
CA VAL A 194 -5.30 19.90 -0.41
C VAL A 194 -4.08 20.18 0.44
N GLY A 195 -3.34 21.22 0.10
CA GLY A 195 -2.15 21.64 0.85
C GLY A 195 -0.88 20.83 0.52
N GLY A 196 0.22 21.18 1.16
CA GLY A 196 1.50 20.48 1.06
C GLY A 196 2.02 20.32 -0.37
N ALA A 197 2.79 19.24 -0.60
CA ALA A 197 3.38 18.93 -1.90
C ALA A 197 2.32 18.66 -2.98
N THR A 198 1.16 18.12 -2.63
CA THR A 198 0.05 17.87 -3.55
C THR A 198 -0.37 19.13 -4.30
N LYS A 199 -0.33 20.30 -3.64
CA LYS A 199 -0.75 21.57 -4.24
C LYS A 199 0.36 22.26 -5.04
N VAL A 200 1.63 22.01 -4.73
CA VAL A 200 2.75 22.79 -5.32
C VAL A 200 3.61 21.98 -6.30
N HIS A 201 3.60 20.65 -6.20
CA HIS A 201 4.43 19.80 -7.06
C HIS A 201 3.70 19.49 -8.37
N PRO A 202 4.25 19.87 -9.55
CA PRO A 202 3.54 19.73 -10.84
C PRO A 202 3.14 18.28 -11.17
N ALA A 203 4.01 17.31 -10.87
CA ALA A 203 3.72 15.90 -11.13
C ALA A 203 2.57 15.39 -10.22
N ALA A 204 2.51 15.81 -8.96
CA ALA A 204 1.42 15.43 -8.07
C ALA A 204 0.07 16.02 -8.54
N GLN A 205 0.07 17.27 -8.99
CA GLN A 205 -1.10 17.90 -9.59
C GLN A 205 -1.57 17.15 -10.85
N ALA A 206 -0.62 16.75 -11.71
CA ALA A 206 -0.92 15.98 -12.91
C ALA A 206 -1.50 14.59 -12.56
N ALA A 207 -0.95 13.91 -11.56
CA ALA A 207 -1.46 12.63 -11.09
C ALA A 207 -2.90 12.73 -10.54
N ILE A 208 -3.18 13.72 -9.67
CA ILE A 208 -4.53 13.99 -9.15
C ILE A 208 -5.50 14.29 -10.30
N LYS A 209 -5.10 15.14 -11.26
CA LYS A 209 -5.92 15.47 -12.41
C LYS A 209 -6.19 14.26 -13.30
N LEU A 210 -5.18 13.41 -13.53
CA LEU A 210 -5.32 12.18 -14.33
C LEU A 210 -6.33 11.21 -13.72
N MET A 211 -6.29 11.04 -12.40
CA MET A 211 -7.22 10.17 -11.66
C MET A 211 -8.64 10.77 -11.55
N GLY A 212 -8.81 12.07 -11.75
CA GLY A 212 -10.08 12.76 -11.67
C GLY A 212 -10.67 12.86 -10.26
N VAL A 213 -9.88 12.57 -9.21
CA VAL A 213 -10.34 12.60 -7.81
C VAL A 213 -10.64 14.00 -7.34
N LYS A 214 -11.67 14.15 -6.53
CA LYS A 214 -12.15 15.42 -5.99
C LYS A 214 -12.12 15.47 -4.46
N THR A 215 -12.00 14.33 -3.80
CA THR A 215 -11.93 14.18 -2.35
C THR A 215 -10.78 13.30 -1.91
N ALA A 216 -10.32 13.48 -0.68
CA ALA A 216 -9.32 12.61 -0.08
C ALA A 216 -9.83 11.16 0.07
N SER A 217 -11.14 10.98 0.26
CA SER A 217 -11.77 9.65 0.33
C SER A 217 -11.68 8.92 -1.01
N GLU A 218 -12.00 9.56 -2.13
CA GLU A 218 -11.84 8.98 -3.47
C GLU A 218 -10.38 8.59 -3.74
N LEU A 219 -9.42 9.44 -3.36
CA LEU A 219 -8.00 9.11 -3.48
C LEU A 219 -7.65 7.88 -2.64
N ALA A 220 -8.11 7.82 -1.39
CA ALA A 220 -7.87 6.71 -0.48
C ALA A 220 -8.41 5.37 -1.02
N GLU A 221 -9.62 5.38 -1.61
CA GLU A 221 -10.25 4.21 -2.23
C GLU A 221 -9.46 3.71 -3.46
N ILE A 222 -8.97 4.63 -4.30
CA ILE A 222 -8.09 4.27 -5.42
C ILE A 222 -6.80 3.63 -4.92
N ILE A 223 -6.14 4.22 -3.93
CA ILE A 223 -4.88 3.72 -3.38
C ILE A 223 -5.05 2.30 -2.85
N VAL A 224 -6.09 2.05 -2.05
CA VAL A 224 -6.36 0.72 -1.47
C VAL A 224 -6.74 -0.28 -2.56
N SER A 225 -7.46 0.14 -3.60
CA SER A 225 -7.80 -0.70 -4.75
C SER A 225 -6.55 -1.13 -5.53
N VAL A 226 -5.59 -0.22 -5.73
CA VAL A 226 -4.30 -0.54 -6.34
C VAL A 226 -3.50 -1.50 -5.45
N GLY A 227 -3.52 -1.31 -4.13
CA GLY A 227 -2.91 -2.23 -3.17
C GLY A 227 -3.48 -3.65 -3.27
N LEU A 228 -4.80 -3.80 -3.34
CA LEU A 228 -5.47 -5.10 -3.50
C LEU A 228 -5.15 -5.75 -4.85
N ALA A 229 -5.15 -4.98 -5.94
CA ALA A 229 -4.79 -5.47 -7.27
C ALA A 229 -3.32 -5.93 -7.34
N GLN A 230 -2.40 -5.17 -6.73
CA GLN A 230 -0.99 -5.52 -6.61
C GLN A 230 -0.79 -6.81 -5.82
N ASN A 231 -1.54 -6.99 -4.73
CA ASN A 231 -1.52 -8.20 -3.92
C ASN A 231 -2.02 -9.42 -4.71
N LEU A 232 -3.13 -9.29 -5.44
CA LEU A 232 -3.64 -10.34 -6.32
C LEU A 232 -2.60 -10.78 -7.35
N ALA A 233 -1.96 -9.84 -8.02
CA ALA A 233 -0.94 -10.13 -9.02
C ALA A 233 0.23 -10.95 -8.43
N ALA A 234 0.70 -10.56 -7.23
CA ALA A 234 1.76 -11.27 -6.53
C ALA A 234 1.33 -12.69 -6.10
N LEU A 235 0.14 -12.83 -5.52
CA LEU A 235 -0.39 -14.13 -5.09
C LEU A 235 -0.62 -15.07 -6.29
N ARG A 236 -1.14 -14.53 -7.40
CA ARG A 236 -1.31 -15.30 -8.65
C ARG A 236 0.02 -15.81 -9.18
N ALA A 237 1.05 -14.94 -9.24
CA ALA A 237 2.38 -15.34 -9.67
C ALA A 237 2.97 -16.43 -8.78
N LEU A 238 2.82 -16.31 -7.44
CA LEU A 238 3.27 -17.33 -6.49
C LEU A 238 2.52 -18.66 -6.65
N ALA A 239 1.22 -18.61 -6.95
CA ALA A 239 0.37 -19.79 -7.12
C ALA A 239 0.58 -20.53 -8.46
N THR A 240 1.24 -19.90 -9.45
CA THR A 240 1.39 -20.44 -10.81
C THR A 240 2.86 -20.57 -11.23
N GLU A 241 3.37 -19.57 -11.94
CA GLU A 241 4.70 -19.58 -12.57
C GLU A 241 5.86 -19.25 -11.63
N GLY A 242 5.56 -18.79 -10.42
CA GLY A 242 6.52 -18.28 -9.43
C GLY A 242 6.92 -16.83 -9.67
N ILE A 243 7.21 -16.13 -8.58
CA ILE A 243 7.49 -14.68 -8.61
C ILE A 243 8.81 -14.36 -9.35
N GLN A 244 9.75 -15.29 -9.35
CA GLN A 244 11.07 -15.12 -9.93
C GLN A 244 11.01 -14.86 -11.44
N ARG A 245 10.09 -15.51 -12.15
CA ARG A 245 9.94 -15.36 -13.61
C ARG A 245 9.58 -13.93 -13.99
N GLY A 246 8.64 -13.31 -13.29
CA GLY A 246 8.27 -11.91 -13.51
C GLY A 246 9.42 -10.95 -13.19
N HIS A 247 10.13 -11.18 -12.09
CA HIS A 247 11.29 -10.36 -11.72
C HIS A 247 12.43 -10.48 -12.72
N MET A 248 12.70 -11.68 -13.24
CA MET A 248 13.76 -11.91 -14.21
C MET A 248 13.53 -11.20 -15.53
N SER A 249 12.28 -11.09 -16.00
CA SER A 249 11.98 -10.35 -17.22
C SER A 249 12.22 -8.84 -17.07
N LEU A 250 11.83 -8.25 -15.93
CA LEU A 250 12.10 -6.85 -15.64
C LEU A 250 13.60 -6.58 -15.47
N HIS A 251 14.31 -7.47 -14.77
CA HIS A 251 15.76 -7.37 -14.60
C HIS A 251 16.49 -7.50 -15.94
N ALA A 252 16.06 -8.40 -16.82
CA ALA A 252 16.63 -8.57 -18.13
C ALA A 252 16.54 -7.30 -19.00
N ARG A 253 15.42 -6.57 -18.92
CA ARG A 253 15.29 -5.27 -19.61
C ARG A 253 16.29 -4.24 -19.08
N GLN A 254 16.44 -4.14 -17.77
CA GLN A 254 17.42 -3.23 -17.16
C GLN A 254 18.86 -3.59 -17.56
N VAL A 255 19.17 -4.88 -17.56
CA VAL A 255 20.48 -5.38 -18.02
C VAL A 255 20.70 -5.07 -19.50
N ALA A 256 19.69 -5.26 -20.36
CA ALA A 256 19.77 -4.90 -21.77
C ALA A 256 20.05 -3.41 -21.99
N ILE A 257 19.36 -2.53 -21.25
CA ILE A 257 19.59 -1.08 -21.29
C ILE A 257 21.00 -0.75 -20.81
N ALA A 258 21.45 -1.34 -19.70
CA ALA A 258 22.80 -1.13 -19.16
C ALA A 258 23.89 -1.59 -20.12
N ALA A 259 23.62 -2.60 -20.95
CA ALA A 259 24.51 -3.09 -22.01
C ALA A 259 24.45 -2.23 -23.30
N GLY A 260 23.66 -1.15 -23.32
CA GLY A 260 23.54 -0.23 -24.44
C GLY A 260 22.42 -0.51 -25.45
N ALA A 261 21.47 -1.41 -25.15
CA ALA A 261 20.30 -1.63 -25.98
C ALA A 261 19.37 -0.41 -25.98
N THR A 262 18.85 -0.05 -27.14
CA THR A 262 17.90 1.06 -27.31
C THR A 262 16.70 0.64 -28.16
N GLY A 263 15.55 1.32 -27.97
CA GLY A 263 14.33 1.06 -28.75
C GLY A 263 13.89 -0.41 -28.66
N ASP A 264 13.50 -0.99 -29.78
CA ASP A 264 13.02 -2.39 -29.88
C ASP A 264 14.07 -3.44 -29.54
N MET A 265 15.37 -3.07 -29.55
CA MET A 265 16.45 -3.98 -29.19
C MET A 265 16.43 -4.35 -27.72
N ILE A 266 15.88 -3.48 -26.85
CA ILE A 266 15.75 -3.76 -25.40
C ILE A 266 14.95 -5.05 -25.19
N GLU A 267 13.78 -5.14 -25.84
CA GLU A 267 12.90 -6.30 -25.71
C GLU A 267 13.52 -7.57 -26.29
N LYS A 268 14.16 -7.46 -27.46
CA LYS A 268 14.78 -8.60 -28.13
C LYS A 268 15.95 -9.19 -27.31
N VAL A 269 16.83 -8.33 -26.82
CA VAL A 269 17.96 -8.73 -25.98
C VAL A 269 17.47 -9.30 -24.65
N ALA A 270 16.49 -8.65 -24.01
CA ALA A 270 15.91 -9.13 -22.76
C ALA A 270 15.26 -10.51 -22.93
N ALA A 271 14.44 -10.69 -23.97
CA ALA A 271 13.79 -11.98 -24.28
C ALA A 271 14.80 -13.09 -24.50
N GLN A 272 15.87 -12.83 -25.25
CA GLN A 272 16.93 -13.80 -25.49
C GLN A 272 17.65 -14.21 -24.20
N MET A 273 18.02 -13.24 -23.34
CA MET A 273 18.64 -13.54 -22.03
C MET A 273 17.74 -14.36 -21.12
N VAL A 274 16.43 -14.09 -21.12
CA VAL A 274 15.44 -14.83 -20.32
C VAL A 274 15.29 -16.25 -20.84
N MET A 275 15.22 -16.43 -22.16
CA MET A 275 15.14 -17.75 -22.81
C MET A 275 16.37 -18.61 -22.49
N GLU A 276 17.56 -18.01 -22.50
CA GLU A 276 18.83 -18.68 -22.16
C GLU A 276 19.02 -18.84 -20.64
N LYS A 277 18.12 -18.28 -19.80
CA LYS A 277 18.24 -18.23 -18.33
C LYS A 277 19.57 -17.61 -17.86
N LEU A 278 20.12 -16.69 -18.65
CA LEU A 278 21.42 -16.06 -18.40
C LEU A 278 21.30 -14.51 -18.49
N VAL A 279 20.78 -13.89 -17.44
CA VAL A 279 20.59 -12.44 -17.37
C VAL A 279 21.82 -11.78 -16.77
N ARG A 280 22.75 -11.35 -17.66
CA ARG A 280 24.04 -10.72 -17.30
C ARG A 280 24.43 -9.71 -18.36
N ILE A 281 25.19 -8.69 -17.97
CA ILE A 281 25.63 -7.58 -18.86
C ILE A 281 26.51 -8.10 -20.01
N ASP A 282 27.49 -8.94 -19.69
CA ASP A 282 28.38 -9.54 -20.69
C ASP A 282 27.62 -10.34 -21.78
N ARG A 283 26.56 -11.06 -21.36
CA ARG A 283 25.70 -11.77 -22.31
C ARG A 283 24.85 -10.84 -23.14
N ALA A 284 24.29 -9.78 -22.55
CA ALA A 284 23.53 -8.76 -23.25
C ALA A 284 24.37 -8.08 -24.36
N GLU A 285 25.63 -7.74 -24.04
CA GLU A 285 26.58 -7.15 -25.01
C GLU A 285 26.88 -8.09 -26.18
N GLN A 286 27.06 -9.39 -25.92
CA GLN A 286 27.25 -10.40 -26.96
C GLN A 286 26.03 -10.52 -27.88
N ILE A 287 24.82 -10.57 -27.31
CA ILE A 287 23.56 -10.64 -28.07
C ILE A 287 23.41 -9.39 -28.93
N LEU A 288 23.69 -8.19 -28.37
CA LEU A 288 23.64 -6.94 -29.11
C LEU A 288 24.58 -6.93 -30.31
N LYS A 289 25.84 -7.37 -30.14
CA LYS A 289 26.80 -7.47 -31.24
C LYS A 289 26.31 -8.39 -32.34
N THR A 290 25.72 -9.54 -31.97
CA THR A 290 25.20 -10.51 -32.95
C THR A 290 23.97 -10.00 -33.71
N MET A 291 23.14 -9.15 -33.09
CA MET A 291 21.92 -8.60 -33.70
C MET A 291 22.17 -7.32 -34.55
N GLN A 292 23.35 -6.72 -34.41
CA GLN A 292 23.78 -5.56 -35.19
C GLN A 292 24.60 -5.94 -36.45
N THR A 293 25.01 -7.20 -36.57
CA THR A 293 25.68 -7.79 -37.72
C THR A 293 24.65 -8.41 -38.63
#